data_b633cc0085f491c39432197c61791709
#
_entry.id   b633cc0085f491c39432197c61791709
#
_cell.length_a   1.000
_cell.length_b   1.000
_cell.length_c   1.000
_cell.angle_alpha   90.00
_cell.angle_beta   90.00
_cell.angle_gamma   90.00
#
_symmetry.space_group_name_H-M   'P 1'
#
loop_
_entity.id
_entity.type
_entity.pdbx_description
1 polymer ?
#
loop_
_entity_poly.entity_id
_entity_poly.type
_entity_poly.pdbx_seq_one_letter_code
_entity_poly.pdbx_strand_id
1 'polypeptide(L)' 'MTKDRVRIVYRNNYERIVEESNVRNFNALVEWMEDFNEGNLVPSLVLFGRDLGSNFSINKSNVKTIEFID' A
#
# COMPACT_ATOMS: atom_id res chain seq x y z
N MET A 1 3.12 15.58 12.77
CA MET A 1 3.50 14.34 12.11
C MET A 1 2.43 13.98 11.09
N THR A 2 2.80 13.83 9.85
CA THR A 2 1.86 13.48 8.80
C THR A 2 2.00 12.00 8.49
N LYS A 3 0.86 11.30 8.38
CA LYS A 3 0.85 9.89 7.99
C LYS A 3 0.53 9.80 6.51
N ASP A 4 1.47 10.28 5.71
CA ASP A 4 1.30 10.37 4.27
C ASP A 4 2.21 9.43 3.49
N ARG A 5 2.93 8.52 4.18
CA ARG A 5 3.79 7.53 3.53
C ARG A 5 3.55 6.17 4.15
N VAL A 6 3.50 5.16 3.30
CA VAL A 6 3.31 3.76 3.70
C VAL A 6 4.46 2.95 3.11
N ARG A 7 5.05 2.10 3.93
CA ARG A 7 6.03 1.14 3.47
C ARG A 7 5.39 -0.23 3.31
N ILE A 8 5.51 -0.79 2.13
CA ILE A 8 5.05 -2.14 1.83
C ILE A 8 6.30 -3.03 1.70
N VAL A 9 6.37 -4.06 2.51
CA VAL A 9 7.43 -5.06 2.38
C VAL A 9 6.81 -6.31 1.79
N TYR A 10 7.30 -6.72 0.64
CA TYR A 10 6.81 -7.90 -0.06
C TYR A 10 7.47 -9.16 0.49
N ARG A 11 6.86 -10.30 0.20
CA ARG A 11 7.39 -11.58 0.71
C ARG A 11 8.76 -11.96 0.14
N ASN A 12 9.15 -11.35 -0.97
CA ASN A 12 10.50 -11.51 -1.54
C ASN A 12 11.49 -10.50 -0.95
N ASN A 13 11.09 -9.77 0.08
CA ASN A 13 11.88 -8.76 0.80
C ASN A 13 12.09 -7.46 0.03
N TYR A 14 11.45 -7.27 -1.10
CA TYR A 14 11.39 -5.96 -1.73
C TYR A 14 10.56 -5.01 -0.88
N GLU A 15 10.94 -3.74 -0.90
CA GLU A 15 10.18 -2.69 -0.23
C GLU A 15 9.71 -1.67 -1.26
N ARG A 16 8.54 -1.14 -1.00
CA ARG A 16 8.00 -0.04 -1.81
C ARG A 16 7.47 1.01 -0.85
N ILE A 17 7.90 2.25 -1.05
CA ILE A 17 7.40 3.38 -0.30
C ILE A 17 6.35 4.08 -1.17
N VAL A 18 5.16 4.23 -0.64
CA VAL A 18 4.05 4.88 -1.34
C VAL A 18 3.73 6.17 -0.63
N GLU A 19 3.84 7.28 -1.34
CA GLU A 19 3.51 8.59 -0.80
C GLU A 19 2.13 9.01 -1.28
N GLU A 20 1.38 9.69 -0.41
CA GLU A 20 0.04 10.18 -0.74
C GLU A 20 0.06 11.04 -2.00
N SER A 21 1.09 11.85 -2.17
CA SER A 21 1.20 12.73 -3.32
C SER A 21 1.43 12.00 -4.64
N ASN A 22 1.80 10.71 -4.57
CA ASN A 22 2.16 9.93 -5.77
C ASN A 22 1.04 9.01 -6.25
N VAL A 23 -0.01 8.84 -5.46
CA VAL A 23 -1.13 7.98 -5.84
C VAL A 23 -2.44 8.70 -5.64
N ARG A 24 -3.42 8.35 -6.47
CA ARG A 24 -4.74 9.00 -6.44
C ARG A 24 -5.65 8.42 -5.37
N ASN A 25 -5.46 7.14 -5.05
CA ASN A 25 -6.34 6.43 -4.12
C ASN A 25 -5.60 5.99 -2.87
N PHE A 26 -4.83 6.90 -2.29
CA PHE A 26 -4.08 6.61 -1.08
C PHE A 26 -4.97 6.17 0.07
N ASN A 27 -6.18 6.72 0.18
CA ASN A 27 -7.11 6.33 1.23
C ASN A 27 -7.50 4.85 1.13
N ALA A 28 -7.63 4.34 -0.09
CA ALA A 28 -7.90 2.92 -0.28
C ALA A 28 -6.75 2.06 0.23
N LEU A 29 -5.52 2.52 0.05
CA LEU A 29 -4.34 1.83 0.58
C LEU A 29 -4.35 1.81 2.10
N VAL A 30 -4.71 2.93 2.72
CA VAL A 30 -4.77 3.01 4.18
C VAL A 30 -5.82 2.05 4.73
N GLU A 31 -7.01 2.00 4.13
CA GLU A 31 -8.05 1.06 4.53
C GLU A 31 -7.59 -0.39 4.35
N TRP A 32 -6.95 -0.69 3.22
CA TRP A 32 -6.42 -2.01 2.95
C TRP A 32 -5.39 -2.40 4.00
N MET A 33 -4.50 -1.46 4.35
CA MET A 33 -3.47 -1.69 5.35
C MET A 33 -4.08 -2.01 6.71
N GLU A 34 -5.09 -1.25 7.12
CA GLU A 34 -5.74 -1.45 8.41
C GLU A 34 -6.39 -2.84 8.46
N ASP A 35 -7.10 -3.21 7.42
CA ASP A 35 -7.74 -4.52 7.36
C ASP A 35 -6.70 -5.65 7.34
N PHE A 36 -5.63 -5.45 6.59
CA PHE A 36 -4.55 -6.45 6.52
C PHE A 36 -3.93 -6.66 7.91
N ASN A 37 -3.66 -5.57 8.62
CA ASN A 37 -3.01 -5.66 9.93
C ASN A 37 -3.94 -6.20 11.02
N GLU A 38 -5.25 -6.08 10.83
CA GLU A 38 -6.23 -6.65 11.76
C GLU A 38 -6.52 -8.12 11.47
N GLY A 39 -5.93 -8.68 10.40
CA GLY A 39 -6.16 -10.07 10.04
C GLY A 39 -7.44 -10.31 9.26
N ASN A 40 -8.09 -9.25 8.79
CA ASN A 40 -9.30 -9.35 8.00
C ASN A 40 -8.99 -9.83 6.59
N LEU A 41 -10.00 -10.35 5.91
CA LEU A 41 -9.87 -10.66 4.50
C LEU A 41 -9.78 -9.36 3.71
N VAL A 42 -8.80 -9.29 2.80
CA VAL A 42 -8.62 -8.12 1.95
C VAL A 42 -8.57 -8.56 0.49
N PRO A 43 -9.25 -7.81 -0.39
CA PRO A 43 -9.16 -8.09 -1.83
C PRO A 43 -7.83 -7.58 -2.37
N SER A 44 -7.52 -7.96 -3.61
CA SER A 44 -6.43 -7.30 -4.30
C SER A 44 -6.77 -5.83 -4.50
N LEU A 45 -5.77 -4.98 -4.38
CA LEU A 45 -5.95 -3.53 -4.52
C LEU A 45 -5.07 -3.02 -5.63
N VAL A 46 -5.64 -2.24 -6.52
CA VAL A 46 -4.89 -1.53 -7.55
C VAL A 46 -4.68 -0.10 -7.09
N LEU A 47 -3.45 0.33 -7.10
CA LEU A 47 -3.09 1.71 -6.76
C LEU A 47 -2.83 2.48 -8.05
N PHE A 48 -3.47 3.63 -8.17
CA PHE A 48 -3.40 4.45 -9.37
C PHE A 48 -2.38 5.56 -9.14
N GLY A 49 -1.24 5.45 -9.79
CA GLY A 49 -0.23 6.48 -9.73
C GLY A 49 -0.71 7.74 -10.45
N ARG A 50 -0.14 8.87 -10.08
CA ARG A 50 -0.47 10.13 -10.72
C ARG A 50 0.19 10.27 -12.09
N ASP A 51 1.28 9.58 -12.27
CA ASP A 51 1.98 9.57 -13.56
C ASP A 51 1.41 8.49 -14.46
N LEU A 52 1.44 8.74 -15.76
CA LEU A 52 0.95 7.78 -16.74
C LEU A 52 1.73 6.47 -16.63
N GLY A 53 1.00 5.36 -16.51
CA GLY A 53 1.61 4.04 -16.47
C GLY A 53 2.21 3.64 -15.13
N SER A 54 1.95 4.41 -14.07
CA SER A 54 2.53 4.13 -12.75
C SER A 54 1.59 3.34 -11.82
N ASN A 55 0.61 2.64 -12.40
CA ASN A 55 -0.31 1.82 -11.61
C ASN A 55 0.39 0.54 -11.16
N PHE A 56 0.03 0.07 -9.97
CA PHE A 56 0.50 -1.22 -9.48
C PHE A 56 -0.55 -1.83 -8.56
N SER A 57 -0.44 -3.14 -8.35
CA SER A 57 -1.40 -3.84 -7.51
C SER A 57 -0.69 -4.57 -6.38
N ILE A 58 -1.43 -4.74 -5.28
CA ILE A 58 -0.98 -5.53 -4.14
C ILE A 58 -2.06 -6.52 -3.77
N ASN A 59 -1.65 -7.64 -3.17
CA ASN A 59 -2.60 -8.60 -2.65
C ASN A 59 -2.02 -9.26 -1.40
N LYS A 60 -2.90 -9.91 -0.63
CA LYS A 60 -2.52 -10.50 0.64
C LYS A 60 -1.41 -11.55 0.49
N SER A 61 -1.37 -12.23 -0.64
CA SER A 61 -0.42 -13.34 -0.83
C SER A 61 1.00 -12.86 -1.10
N ASN A 62 1.19 -11.60 -1.53
CA ASN A 62 2.53 -11.10 -1.83
C ASN A 62 3.04 -10.03 -0.86
N VAL A 63 2.21 -9.61 0.09
CA VAL A 63 2.60 -8.60 1.08
C VAL A 63 2.98 -9.28 2.39
N LYS A 64 4.16 -8.96 2.89
CA LYS A 64 4.65 -9.49 4.16
C LYS A 64 4.25 -8.55 5.30
N THR A 65 4.58 -7.28 5.19
CA THR A 65 4.19 -6.26 6.16
C THR A 65 3.84 -4.97 5.44
N ILE A 66 3.01 -4.17 6.10
CA ILE A 66 2.63 -2.86 5.58
C ILE A 66 2.35 -1.94 6.75
N GLU A 67 2.93 -0.75 6.73
CA GLU A 67 2.84 0.16 7.86
C GLU A 67 3.09 1.60 7.42
N PHE A 68 2.60 2.54 8.21
CA PHE A 68 3.00 3.94 8.02
C PHE A 68 4.45 4.14 8.41
N ILE A 69 5.11 5.05 7.72
CA ILE A 69 6.45 5.51 8.09
C ILE A 69 6.43 7.03 8.16
N ASP A 70 7.22 7.54 9.06
CA ASP A 70 7.37 8.99 9.23
C ASP A 70 8.74 9.44 8.78
#